data_265c60e0904301c0a644ba8982a45eb7
#
_entry.id   265c60e0904301c0a644ba8982a45eb7
#
_cell.length_a   1.000
_cell.length_b   1.000
_cell.length_c   1.000
_cell.angle_alpha   90.00
_cell.angle_beta   90.00
_cell.angle_gamma   90.00
#
_symmetry.space_group_name_H-M   'P 1'
#
loop_
_entity.id
_entity.type
_entity.pdbx_description
1 polymer ?
#
loop_
_entity_poly.entity_id
_entity_poly.type
_entity_poly.pdbx_seq_one_letter_code
_entity_poly.pdbx_strand_id
1 'polypeptide(L)'
;MGITRRGGLLAAAGVLAAGRPALAQGSYPNRPVTIVAPTGPGGSPDIFARVLAEPLQRRLGRPFAVELRAGAGGIVGTQHVIRATPDGHTLLFASSSPMVVGPHLRRPVPYVTPRDLVPIVQTLAGPSIIVVGREIRANTIQELVAELRANPGKFNLGSHGIGAFSHVSMEMFMAETGTEMVHVPYNGGALLAQGVMSGQVHVALFDVLNGAPLVRNGYGRALAQVGERRSPNFPDVPLVSETVAPAVNSDFWLGLFAPIGTDQAIVDRLHAECTAIMASEDNRRRVADASMLAPTLSQAQFRAKVEQEWEMWGKVIRDRNIAA
;
A
#
# COMPACT_ATOMS: atom_id res chain seq x y z
N MET A 1 8.01 -3.44 95.41
CA MET A 1 8.22 -2.32 94.50
C MET A 1 8.70 -2.89 93.19
N GLY A 2 7.79 -3.20 92.29
CA GLY A 2 8.08 -3.88 91.04
C GLY A 2 7.98 -2.92 89.86
N ILE A 3 8.98 -2.84 89.05
CA ILE A 3 8.96 -2.11 87.77
C ILE A 3 8.76 -3.13 86.66
N THR A 4 7.58 -3.07 86.05
CA THR A 4 7.19 -3.94 84.95
C THR A 4 7.81 -3.47 83.67
N ARG A 5 8.66 -4.35 83.08
CA ARG A 5 9.14 -4.26 81.69
C ARG A 5 8.03 -4.69 80.72
N ARG A 6 7.24 -3.76 80.17
CA ARG A 6 6.40 -3.99 79.02
C ARG A 6 6.12 -2.65 78.33
N GLY A 7 6.88 -2.33 77.30
CA GLY A 7 6.65 -1.11 76.55
C GLY A 7 7.79 -0.84 75.56
N GLY A 8 7.83 -1.48 74.43
CA GLY A 8 8.88 -1.17 73.46
C GLY A 8 9.05 -2.16 72.29
N LEU A 9 7.97 -2.46 71.63
CA LEU A 9 8.04 -3.24 70.36
C LEU A 9 6.84 -2.91 69.44
N LEU A 10 6.76 -1.67 69.04
CA LEU A 10 5.79 -1.22 68.03
C LEU A 10 6.32 0.05 67.32
N ALA A 11 7.37 -0.11 66.49
CA ALA A 11 7.73 0.96 65.52
C ALA A 11 8.81 0.45 64.59
N ALA A 12 8.52 -0.47 63.65
CA ALA A 12 9.33 -0.72 62.46
C ALA A 12 8.58 -1.55 61.39
N ALA A 13 7.35 -1.11 61.06
CA ALA A 13 6.67 -1.55 59.86
C ALA A 13 6.52 -0.35 58.89
N GLY A 14 7.64 0.30 58.61
CA GLY A 14 7.75 1.40 57.63
C GLY A 14 8.05 0.84 56.27
N VAL A 15 7.03 0.67 55.44
CA VAL A 15 6.98 1.01 54.01
C VAL A 15 8.21 0.70 53.22
N LEU A 16 8.38 -0.56 52.82
CA LEU A 16 9.03 -0.92 51.56
C LEU A 16 8.00 -0.91 50.43
N ALA A 17 7.48 0.28 50.12
CA ALA A 17 6.90 0.55 48.82
C ALA A 17 8.09 0.58 47.84
N ALA A 18 8.52 -0.61 47.41
CA ALA A 18 9.42 -0.76 46.28
C ALA A 18 8.71 -0.10 45.07
N GLY A 19 9.02 1.17 44.85
CA GLY A 19 8.72 1.83 43.61
C GLY A 19 9.34 0.93 42.51
N ARG A 20 8.47 0.23 41.75
CA ARG A 20 8.89 -0.35 40.47
C ARG A 20 9.57 0.78 39.76
N PRO A 21 10.83 0.63 39.31
CA PRO A 21 11.42 1.59 38.43
C PRO A 21 10.45 1.68 37.25
N ALA A 22 9.80 2.80 37.04
CA ALA A 22 9.23 3.13 35.76
C ALA A 22 10.44 3.05 34.81
N LEU A 23 10.55 1.92 34.12
CA LEU A 23 11.47 1.80 32.99
C LEU A 23 11.16 3.02 32.17
N ALA A 24 12.06 4.02 32.22
CA ALA A 24 12.01 5.16 31.34
C ALA A 24 11.88 4.56 29.96
N GLN A 25 10.68 4.60 29.39
CA GLN A 25 10.45 4.18 28.01
C GLN A 25 11.37 5.05 27.19
N GLY A 26 12.54 4.45 26.83
CA GLY A 26 13.55 5.15 26.08
C GLY A 26 12.87 5.80 24.88
N SER A 27 13.14 7.09 24.64
CA SER A 27 12.47 7.86 23.61
C SER A 27 12.51 7.09 22.29
N TYR A 28 11.36 6.59 21.81
CA TYR A 28 11.28 5.96 20.49
C TYR A 28 11.60 6.98 19.40
N PRO A 29 12.39 6.62 18.36
CA PRO A 29 13.19 5.40 18.24
C PRO A 29 14.51 5.51 19.03
N ASN A 30 14.93 4.43 19.68
CA ASN A 30 16.19 4.36 20.42
C ASN A 30 17.33 3.70 19.62
N ARG A 31 17.03 3.07 18.49
CA ARG A 31 17.93 2.41 17.54
C ARG A 31 17.45 2.61 16.11
N PRO A 32 18.22 2.23 15.06
CA PRO A 32 17.75 2.33 13.68
C PRO A 32 16.42 1.62 13.42
N VAL A 33 15.60 2.22 12.56
CA VAL A 33 14.30 1.69 12.11
C VAL A 33 14.44 1.20 10.68
N THR A 34 13.89 0.01 10.38
CA THR A 34 13.80 -0.54 9.04
C THR A 34 12.38 -0.38 8.51
N ILE A 35 12.25 0.24 7.34
CA ILE A 35 11.01 0.30 6.57
C ILE A 35 11.09 -0.75 5.47
N VAL A 36 10.35 -1.84 5.61
CA VAL A 36 10.27 -2.89 4.58
C VAL A 36 9.28 -2.44 3.50
N ALA A 37 9.74 -2.38 2.25
CA ALA A 37 8.90 -2.19 1.08
C ALA A 37 8.78 -3.51 0.31
N PRO A 38 7.59 -4.12 0.22
CA PRO A 38 7.40 -5.44 -0.36
C PRO A 38 7.28 -5.38 -1.89
N THR A 39 8.25 -4.74 -2.54
CA THR A 39 8.29 -4.49 -3.99
C THR A 39 9.72 -4.61 -4.53
N GLY A 40 9.84 -4.68 -5.85
CA GLY A 40 11.12 -4.51 -6.54
C GLY A 40 11.56 -3.05 -6.63
N PRO A 41 12.81 -2.80 -7.04
CA PRO A 41 13.35 -1.45 -7.21
C PRO A 41 12.52 -0.61 -8.18
N GLY A 42 12.34 0.69 -7.87
CA GLY A 42 11.63 1.66 -8.71
C GLY A 42 10.11 1.54 -8.71
N GLY A 43 9.53 0.62 -7.95
CA GLY A 43 8.09 0.59 -7.71
C GLY A 43 7.66 1.73 -6.79
N SER A 44 6.39 2.16 -6.89
CA SER A 44 5.87 3.25 -6.06
C SER A 44 6.10 3.04 -4.54
N PRO A 45 5.97 1.82 -3.96
CA PRO A 45 6.32 1.62 -2.55
C PRO A 45 7.81 1.87 -2.23
N ASP A 46 8.75 1.53 -3.13
CA ASP A 46 10.18 1.83 -2.93
C ASP A 46 10.44 3.34 -2.94
N ILE A 47 9.93 4.02 -3.97
CA ILE A 47 10.14 5.47 -4.15
C ILE A 47 9.60 6.23 -2.94
N PHE A 48 8.35 6.00 -2.56
CA PHE A 48 7.71 6.75 -1.48
C PHE A 48 8.14 6.32 -0.07
N ALA A 49 8.60 5.07 0.14
CA ALA A 49 9.26 4.69 1.38
C ALA A 49 10.53 5.52 1.61
N ARG A 50 11.33 5.77 0.56
CA ARG A 50 12.54 6.62 0.64
C ARG A 50 12.21 8.09 0.87
N VAL A 51 11.16 8.59 0.19
CA VAL A 51 10.64 9.95 0.40
C VAL A 51 10.23 10.17 1.87
N LEU A 52 9.74 9.14 2.54
CA LEU A 52 9.34 9.21 3.95
C LEU A 52 10.52 8.99 4.91
N ALA A 53 11.44 8.08 4.59
CA ALA A 53 12.53 7.65 5.47
C ALA A 53 13.49 8.81 5.84
N GLU A 54 13.91 9.60 4.86
CA GLU A 54 14.87 10.69 5.08
C GLU A 54 14.33 11.80 6.01
N PRO A 55 13.10 12.35 5.82
CA PRO A 55 12.52 13.28 6.77
C PRO A 55 12.29 12.66 8.16
N LEU A 56 11.85 11.39 8.26
CA LEU A 56 11.71 10.71 9.56
C LEU A 56 13.04 10.63 10.29
N GLN A 57 14.13 10.29 9.61
CA GLN A 57 15.48 10.29 10.19
C GLN A 57 15.85 11.66 10.75
N ARG A 58 15.63 12.75 10.00
CA ARG A 58 15.94 14.11 10.46
C ARG A 58 15.11 14.51 11.67
N ARG A 59 13.82 14.15 11.70
CA ARG A 59 12.89 14.56 12.76
C ARG A 59 13.02 13.72 14.03
N LEU A 60 13.33 12.44 13.89
CA LEU A 60 13.39 11.49 15.00
C LEU A 60 14.82 11.18 15.48
N GLY A 61 15.85 11.67 14.77
CA GLY A 61 17.25 11.58 15.19
C GLY A 61 17.86 10.18 15.17
N ARG A 62 17.23 9.23 14.47
CA ARG A 62 17.74 7.86 14.25
C ARG A 62 17.60 7.48 12.78
N PRO A 63 18.51 6.63 12.25
CA PRO A 63 18.41 6.15 10.87
C PRO A 63 17.08 5.45 10.57
N PHE A 64 16.50 5.75 9.42
CA PHE A 64 15.39 5.03 8.82
C PHE A 64 15.88 4.43 7.49
N ALA A 65 16.09 3.12 7.45
CA ALA A 65 16.58 2.41 6.28
C ALA A 65 15.42 1.74 5.52
N VAL A 66 15.42 1.83 4.19
CA VAL A 66 14.44 1.14 3.34
C VAL A 66 15.04 -0.19 2.89
N GLU A 67 14.33 -1.28 3.16
CA GLU A 67 14.67 -2.64 2.74
C GLU A 67 13.64 -3.15 1.75
N LEU A 68 14.09 -3.57 0.56
CA LEU A 68 13.21 -4.14 -0.46
C LEU A 68 13.09 -5.65 -0.26
N ARG A 69 11.85 -6.14 -0.12
CA ARG A 69 11.54 -7.57 0.00
C ARG A 69 10.42 -7.96 -0.96
N ALA A 70 10.75 -8.04 -2.24
CA ALA A 70 9.82 -8.48 -3.28
C ALA A 70 9.46 -9.97 -3.14
N GLY A 71 8.37 -10.38 -3.77
CA GLY A 71 7.95 -11.77 -3.89
C GLY A 71 6.47 -11.98 -3.64
N ALA A 72 5.86 -12.84 -4.46
CA ALA A 72 4.45 -13.24 -4.38
C ALA A 72 3.46 -12.06 -4.26
N GLY A 73 3.64 -10.99 -5.05
CA GLY A 73 2.77 -9.81 -4.99
C GLY A 73 2.90 -9.00 -3.68
N GLY A 74 4.06 -9.08 -3.00
CA GLY A 74 4.34 -8.39 -1.73
C GLY A 74 4.09 -9.23 -0.47
N ILE A 75 3.58 -10.46 -0.61
CA ILE A 75 3.27 -11.33 0.53
C ILE A 75 4.53 -11.65 1.35
N VAL A 76 5.67 -11.91 0.69
CA VAL A 76 6.94 -12.27 1.36
C VAL A 76 7.39 -11.17 2.32
N GLY A 77 7.46 -9.92 1.85
CA GLY A 77 7.85 -8.79 2.68
C GLY A 77 6.85 -8.47 3.79
N THR A 78 5.56 -8.60 3.51
CA THR A 78 4.49 -8.39 4.49
C THR A 78 4.58 -9.42 5.63
N GLN A 79 4.73 -10.71 5.30
CA GLN A 79 4.90 -11.77 6.32
C GLN A 79 6.17 -11.60 7.15
N HIS A 80 7.25 -11.05 6.55
CA HIS A 80 8.46 -10.74 7.31
C HIS A 80 8.16 -9.72 8.42
N VAL A 81 7.43 -8.64 8.11
CA VAL A 81 7.07 -7.61 9.11
C VAL A 81 6.07 -8.14 10.13
N ILE A 82 5.07 -8.92 9.73
CA ILE A 82 4.11 -9.52 10.68
C ILE A 82 4.80 -10.35 11.76
N ARG A 83 5.93 -11.02 11.43
CA ARG A 83 6.73 -11.83 12.38
C ARG A 83 7.75 -11.03 13.17
N ALA A 84 7.94 -9.77 12.87
CA ALA A 84 8.90 -8.92 13.56
C ALA A 84 8.41 -8.54 14.97
N THR A 85 9.35 -8.19 15.85
CA THR A 85 9.01 -7.68 17.18
C THR A 85 8.17 -6.41 17.07
N PRO A 86 7.04 -6.30 17.80
CA PRO A 86 6.14 -5.16 17.71
C PRO A 86 6.65 -3.96 18.56
N ASP A 87 7.89 -3.56 18.34
CA ASP A 87 8.57 -2.46 19.04
C ASP A 87 8.76 -1.19 18.19
N GLY A 88 8.15 -1.16 16.99
CA GLY A 88 8.18 -0.04 16.07
C GLY A 88 9.47 0.07 15.24
N HIS A 89 10.48 -0.79 15.40
CA HIS A 89 11.74 -0.70 14.66
C HIS A 89 11.76 -1.49 13.35
N THR A 90 10.70 -2.27 13.08
CA THR A 90 10.46 -2.89 11.77
C THR A 90 9.05 -2.52 11.32
N LEU A 91 8.97 -1.69 10.29
CA LEU A 91 7.72 -1.16 9.75
C LEU A 91 7.51 -1.67 8.33
N LEU A 92 6.27 -1.69 7.88
CA LEU A 92 5.90 -2.05 6.52
C LEU A 92 5.39 -0.81 5.78
N PHE A 93 5.97 -0.49 4.63
CA PHE A 93 5.42 0.50 3.73
C PHE A 93 4.90 -0.19 2.47
N ALA A 94 3.60 -0.31 2.35
CA ALA A 94 2.99 -1.16 1.34
C ALA A 94 1.83 -0.48 0.60
N SER A 95 1.52 -1.03 -0.58
CA SER A 95 0.33 -0.66 -1.36
C SER A 95 -0.90 -1.45 -0.93
N SER A 96 -2.08 -1.04 -1.43
CA SER A 96 -3.33 -1.79 -1.32
C SER A 96 -3.21 -3.25 -1.79
N SER A 97 -2.33 -3.55 -2.76
CA SER A 97 -2.15 -4.89 -3.31
C SER A 97 -1.91 -5.97 -2.24
N PRO A 98 -0.78 -5.98 -1.50
CA PRO A 98 -0.56 -6.98 -0.46
C PRO A 98 -1.45 -6.77 0.76
N MET A 99 -2.02 -5.57 0.97
CA MET A 99 -2.79 -5.30 2.16
C MET A 99 -4.23 -5.81 2.09
N VAL A 100 -4.92 -5.61 0.99
CA VAL A 100 -6.36 -5.90 0.91
C VAL A 100 -6.79 -6.76 -0.27
N VAL A 101 -5.92 -6.99 -1.26
CA VAL A 101 -6.23 -7.73 -2.50
C VAL A 101 -5.55 -9.11 -2.54
N GLY A 102 -4.23 -9.13 -2.59
CA GLY A 102 -3.41 -10.32 -2.86
C GLY A 102 -3.63 -11.50 -1.92
N PRO A 103 -3.83 -11.30 -0.61
CA PRO A 103 -4.06 -12.41 0.31
C PRO A 103 -5.29 -13.24 -0.02
N HIS A 104 -6.35 -12.61 -0.54
CA HIS A 104 -7.61 -13.31 -0.87
C HIS A 104 -7.51 -14.28 -2.05
N LEU A 105 -6.49 -14.12 -2.91
CA LEU A 105 -6.22 -15.01 -4.04
C LEU A 105 -5.51 -16.31 -3.62
N ARG A 106 -5.11 -16.44 -2.36
CA ARG A 106 -4.32 -17.57 -1.86
C ARG A 106 -5.16 -18.50 -0.99
N ARG A 107 -4.86 -19.79 -1.05
CA ARG A 107 -5.45 -20.80 -0.18
C ARG A 107 -4.33 -21.69 0.41
N PRO A 108 -4.15 -21.72 1.75
CA PRO A 108 -4.81 -20.87 2.75
C PRO A 108 -4.42 -19.40 2.63
N VAL A 109 -5.26 -18.49 3.15
CA VAL A 109 -4.97 -17.04 3.22
C VAL A 109 -3.74 -16.84 4.09
N PRO A 110 -2.67 -16.16 3.59
CA PRO A 110 -1.37 -16.14 4.27
C PRO A 110 -1.33 -15.26 5.53
N TYR A 111 -2.20 -14.26 5.64
CA TYR A 111 -2.41 -13.37 6.78
C TYR A 111 -3.73 -12.60 6.60
N VAL A 112 -4.21 -12.01 7.67
CA VAL A 112 -5.39 -11.14 7.70
C VAL A 112 -4.95 -9.74 8.13
N THR A 113 -4.83 -8.82 7.19
CA THR A 113 -4.26 -7.48 7.44
C THR A 113 -4.89 -6.75 8.63
N PRO A 114 -6.24 -6.67 8.77
CA PRO A 114 -6.85 -5.99 9.92
C PRO A 114 -6.53 -6.62 11.29
N ARG A 115 -6.16 -7.91 11.31
CA ARG A 115 -5.82 -8.65 12.54
C ARG A 115 -4.33 -8.62 12.84
N ASP A 116 -3.48 -8.70 11.81
CA ASP A 116 -2.05 -9.01 11.93
C ASP A 116 -1.17 -7.76 11.87
N LEU A 117 -1.72 -6.62 11.42
CA LEU A 117 -1.02 -5.34 11.28
C LEU A 117 -1.82 -4.17 11.86
N VAL A 118 -1.10 -3.16 12.34
CA VAL A 118 -1.66 -1.86 12.76
C VAL A 118 -1.43 -0.85 11.63
N PRO A 119 -2.49 -0.34 10.97
CA PRO A 119 -2.37 0.79 10.05
C PRO A 119 -1.95 2.05 10.82
N ILE A 120 -0.88 2.71 10.35
CA ILE A 120 -0.36 3.95 10.96
C ILE A 120 -0.89 5.16 10.20
N VAL A 121 -0.58 5.26 8.91
CA VAL A 121 -0.96 6.40 8.06
C VAL A 121 -1.08 5.98 6.61
N GLN A 122 -2.12 6.46 5.93
CA GLN A 122 -2.19 6.44 4.48
C GLN A 122 -1.41 7.65 3.95
N THR A 123 -0.40 7.40 3.14
CA THR A 123 0.47 8.46 2.63
C THR A 123 0.05 8.98 1.27
N LEU A 124 -0.50 8.10 0.45
CA LEU A 124 -0.89 8.39 -0.93
C LEU A 124 -2.15 7.63 -1.29
N ALA A 125 -2.99 8.24 -2.12
CA ALA A 125 -4.08 7.59 -2.82
C ALA A 125 -4.31 8.25 -4.18
N GLY A 126 -4.86 7.50 -5.12
CA GLY A 126 -5.26 8.08 -6.40
C GLY A 126 -5.54 7.05 -7.47
N PRO A 127 -6.01 7.52 -8.63
CA PRO A 127 -6.37 6.66 -9.73
C PRO A 127 -5.15 5.96 -10.33
N SER A 128 -5.43 4.85 -11.00
CA SER A 128 -4.53 4.18 -11.93
C SER A 128 -4.99 4.45 -13.35
N ILE A 129 -4.09 4.32 -14.34
CA ILE A 129 -4.40 4.52 -15.75
C ILE A 129 -4.28 3.22 -16.53
N ILE A 130 -5.25 2.92 -17.39
CA ILE A 130 -5.17 1.86 -18.39
C ILE A 130 -4.35 2.39 -19.56
N VAL A 131 -3.14 1.89 -19.70
CA VAL A 131 -2.23 2.23 -20.79
C VAL A 131 -2.25 1.11 -21.82
N VAL A 132 -2.42 1.47 -23.09
CA VAL A 132 -2.31 0.54 -24.22
C VAL A 132 -1.05 0.81 -25.02
N GLY A 133 -0.38 -0.27 -25.48
CA GLY A 133 0.78 -0.22 -26.35
C GLY A 133 0.43 0.21 -27.80
N ARG A 134 1.44 0.30 -28.64
CA ARG A 134 1.30 0.78 -30.03
C ARG A 134 0.54 -0.21 -30.93
N GLU A 135 0.50 -1.48 -30.57
CA GLU A 135 -0.17 -2.55 -31.28
C GLU A 135 -1.70 -2.47 -31.19
N ILE A 136 -2.23 -1.85 -30.13
CA ILE A 136 -3.66 -1.59 -29.96
C ILE A 136 -4.07 -0.42 -30.83
N ARG A 137 -5.14 -0.59 -31.63
CA ARG A 137 -5.67 0.46 -32.53
C ARG A 137 -6.65 1.39 -31.84
N ALA A 138 -7.31 0.92 -30.81
CA ALA A 138 -8.31 1.67 -30.06
C ALA A 138 -7.79 3.02 -29.55
N ASN A 139 -8.57 4.08 -29.65
CA ASN A 139 -8.31 5.41 -29.13
C ASN A 139 -9.22 5.78 -27.95
N THR A 140 -10.26 4.99 -27.70
CA THR A 140 -11.18 5.12 -26.57
C THR A 140 -11.29 3.79 -25.83
N ILE A 141 -11.78 3.84 -24.59
CA ILE A 141 -11.97 2.60 -23.80
C ILE A 141 -13.09 1.73 -24.41
N GLN A 142 -14.10 2.33 -25.06
CA GLN A 142 -15.17 1.62 -25.76
C GLN A 142 -14.62 0.87 -26.98
N GLU A 143 -13.76 1.52 -27.76
CA GLU A 143 -13.07 0.89 -28.89
C GLU A 143 -12.15 -0.24 -28.42
N LEU A 144 -11.44 -0.07 -27.28
CA LEU A 144 -10.63 -1.14 -26.69
C LEU A 144 -11.50 -2.36 -26.36
N VAL A 145 -12.63 -2.17 -25.70
CA VAL A 145 -13.57 -3.28 -25.38
C VAL A 145 -14.03 -3.98 -26.65
N ALA A 146 -14.36 -3.23 -27.70
CA ALA A 146 -14.76 -3.82 -28.98
C ALA A 146 -13.63 -4.61 -29.66
N GLU A 147 -12.39 -4.07 -29.64
CA GLU A 147 -11.21 -4.73 -30.19
C GLU A 147 -10.86 -6.02 -29.44
N LEU A 148 -10.92 -6.00 -28.09
CA LEU A 148 -10.69 -7.17 -27.25
C LEU A 148 -11.76 -8.25 -27.47
N ARG A 149 -13.03 -7.90 -27.53
CA ARG A 149 -14.13 -8.86 -27.81
C ARG A 149 -14.01 -9.52 -29.18
N ALA A 150 -13.52 -8.77 -30.19
CA ALA A 150 -13.29 -9.32 -31.53
C ALA A 150 -12.08 -10.26 -31.58
N ASN A 151 -11.20 -10.23 -30.59
CA ASN A 151 -9.96 -11.01 -30.55
C ASN A 151 -9.71 -11.61 -29.15
N PRO A 152 -10.57 -12.51 -28.64
CA PRO A 152 -10.43 -13.07 -27.30
C PRO A 152 -9.09 -13.81 -27.14
N GLY A 153 -8.38 -13.57 -26.02
CA GLY A 153 -7.11 -14.21 -25.70
C GLY A 153 -5.92 -13.84 -26.57
N LYS A 154 -6.08 -12.91 -27.52
CA LYS A 154 -4.98 -12.51 -28.42
C LYS A 154 -3.99 -11.54 -27.78
N PHE A 155 -4.46 -10.66 -26.91
CA PHE A 155 -3.69 -9.57 -26.34
C PHE A 155 -3.15 -9.91 -24.96
N ASN A 156 -1.95 -9.44 -24.63
CA ASN A 156 -1.31 -9.61 -23.34
C ASN A 156 -1.67 -8.47 -22.39
N LEU A 157 -2.20 -8.83 -21.21
CA LEU A 157 -2.41 -7.94 -20.08
C LEU A 157 -1.18 -7.97 -19.16
N GLY A 158 -0.45 -6.88 -19.04
CA GLY A 158 0.63 -6.77 -18.08
C GLY A 158 0.15 -6.30 -16.70
N SER A 159 0.74 -6.84 -15.64
CA SER A 159 0.47 -6.41 -14.27
C SER A 159 1.75 -6.33 -13.43
N HIS A 160 1.65 -5.70 -12.24
CA HIS A 160 2.72 -5.64 -11.23
C HIS A 160 2.94 -6.97 -10.48
N GLY A 161 2.34 -8.06 -10.97
CA GLY A 161 2.44 -9.40 -10.41
C GLY A 161 1.08 -10.02 -10.10
N ILE A 162 1.08 -11.33 -9.88
CA ILE A 162 -0.11 -12.08 -9.51
C ILE A 162 -0.63 -11.57 -8.16
N GLY A 163 -1.90 -11.17 -8.11
CA GLY A 163 -2.53 -10.62 -6.90
C GLY A 163 -2.25 -9.13 -6.64
N ALA A 164 -1.55 -8.46 -7.57
CA ALA A 164 -1.44 -7.02 -7.53
C ALA A 164 -2.80 -6.35 -7.78
N PHE A 165 -2.97 -5.12 -7.28
CA PHE A 165 -4.15 -4.29 -7.55
C PHE A 165 -4.44 -4.20 -9.06
N SER A 166 -3.38 -3.99 -9.88
CA SER A 166 -3.50 -3.94 -11.34
C SER A 166 -4.00 -5.24 -11.95
N HIS A 167 -3.61 -6.41 -11.42
CA HIS A 167 -4.12 -7.69 -11.89
C HIS A 167 -5.62 -7.82 -11.60
N VAL A 168 -6.02 -7.69 -10.34
CA VAL A 168 -7.41 -7.95 -9.93
C VAL A 168 -8.38 -6.90 -10.48
N SER A 169 -7.98 -5.64 -10.56
CA SER A 169 -8.81 -4.60 -11.18
C SER A 169 -9.04 -4.87 -12.67
N MET A 170 -8.05 -5.40 -13.38
CA MET A 170 -8.21 -5.74 -14.80
C MET A 170 -8.96 -7.06 -15.00
N GLU A 171 -8.89 -8.01 -14.07
CA GLU A 171 -9.79 -9.18 -14.06
C GLU A 171 -11.25 -8.75 -13.88
N MET A 172 -11.52 -7.80 -12.97
CA MET A 172 -12.86 -7.21 -12.84
C MET A 172 -13.30 -6.50 -14.13
N PHE A 173 -12.41 -5.74 -14.75
CA PHE A 173 -12.68 -5.08 -16.04
C PHE A 173 -13.05 -6.11 -17.12
N MET A 174 -12.24 -7.17 -17.27
CA MET A 174 -12.52 -8.23 -18.24
C MET A 174 -13.87 -8.93 -17.96
N ALA A 175 -14.16 -9.23 -16.70
CA ALA A 175 -15.42 -9.87 -16.31
C ALA A 175 -16.65 -8.97 -16.61
N GLU A 176 -16.56 -7.66 -16.33
CA GLU A 176 -17.67 -6.74 -16.60
C GLU A 176 -17.86 -6.44 -18.08
N THR A 177 -16.77 -6.39 -18.82
CA THR A 177 -16.82 -6.07 -20.25
C THR A 177 -16.97 -7.30 -21.14
N GLY A 178 -16.93 -8.53 -20.60
CA GLY A 178 -16.96 -9.77 -21.38
C GLY A 178 -15.79 -9.83 -22.38
N THR A 179 -14.59 -9.43 -21.92
CA THR A 179 -13.35 -9.47 -22.71
C THR A 179 -12.38 -10.47 -22.11
N GLU A 180 -11.37 -10.91 -22.91
CA GLU A 180 -10.36 -11.86 -22.50
C GLU A 180 -8.98 -11.41 -22.97
N MET A 181 -7.98 -11.43 -22.07
CA MET A 181 -6.58 -11.17 -22.33
C MET A 181 -5.69 -12.20 -21.62
N VAL A 182 -4.50 -12.48 -22.15
CA VAL A 182 -3.50 -13.35 -21.52
C VAL A 182 -2.74 -12.56 -20.47
N HIS A 183 -2.82 -12.96 -19.20
CA HIS A 183 -2.13 -12.27 -18.11
C HIS A 183 -0.63 -12.59 -18.10
N VAL A 184 0.20 -11.53 -18.07
CA VAL A 184 1.68 -11.57 -18.01
C VAL A 184 2.13 -10.78 -16.77
N PRO A 185 2.52 -11.47 -15.68
CA PRO A 185 2.96 -10.79 -14.44
C PRO A 185 4.41 -10.33 -14.51
N TYR A 186 4.69 -9.12 -13.98
CA TYR A 186 6.02 -8.53 -13.86
C TYR A 186 6.38 -8.25 -12.40
N ASN A 187 7.68 -8.28 -12.06
CA ASN A 187 8.15 -7.95 -10.72
C ASN A 187 8.43 -6.45 -10.55
N GLY A 188 7.39 -5.62 -10.69
CA GLY A 188 7.47 -4.17 -10.47
C GLY A 188 7.23 -3.31 -11.72
N GLY A 189 7.00 -2.02 -11.48
CA GLY A 189 6.56 -1.07 -12.51
C GLY A 189 7.57 -0.84 -13.63
N ALA A 190 8.86 -0.84 -13.34
CA ALA A 190 9.91 -0.61 -14.34
C ALA A 190 9.95 -1.73 -15.39
N LEU A 191 9.87 -3.00 -14.96
CA LEU A 191 9.85 -4.15 -15.87
C LEU A 191 8.53 -4.20 -16.66
N LEU A 192 7.41 -3.89 -16.03
CA LEU A 192 6.12 -3.78 -16.71
C LEU A 192 6.15 -2.70 -17.81
N ALA A 193 6.75 -1.53 -17.50
CA ALA A 193 6.92 -0.45 -18.47
C ALA A 193 7.78 -0.89 -19.68
N GLN A 194 8.86 -1.62 -19.44
CA GLN A 194 9.67 -2.21 -20.51
C GLN A 194 8.87 -3.19 -21.37
N GLY A 195 7.97 -3.99 -20.75
CA GLY A 195 7.07 -4.89 -21.46
C GLY A 195 6.14 -4.15 -22.42
N VAL A 196 5.61 -3.00 -22.02
CA VAL A 196 4.78 -2.13 -22.90
C VAL A 196 5.64 -1.52 -24.03
N MET A 197 6.83 -0.99 -23.69
CA MET A 197 7.72 -0.37 -24.66
C MET A 197 8.22 -1.34 -25.74
N SER A 198 8.41 -2.61 -25.38
CA SER A 198 8.87 -3.67 -26.31
C SER A 198 7.73 -4.32 -27.11
N GLY A 199 6.45 -3.99 -26.83
CA GLY A 199 5.29 -4.62 -27.46
C GLY A 199 4.94 -6.01 -26.90
N GLN A 200 5.62 -6.49 -25.86
CA GLN A 200 5.25 -7.75 -25.18
C GLN A 200 3.94 -7.61 -24.40
N VAL A 201 3.64 -6.42 -23.90
CA VAL A 201 2.42 -6.07 -23.19
C VAL A 201 1.61 -5.11 -24.04
N HIS A 202 0.36 -5.50 -24.31
CA HIS A 202 -0.56 -4.71 -25.13
C HIS A 202 -1.43 -3.77 -24.30
N VAL A 203 -1.85 -4.21 -23.11
CA VAL A 203 -2.68 -3.46 -22.16
C VAL A 203 -2.10 -3.61 -20.77
N ALA A 204 -2.03 -2.54 -19.99
CA ALA A 204 -1.61 -2.61 -18.59
C ALA A 204 -2.29 -1.54 -17.75
N LEU A 205 -2.52 -1.83 -16.47
CA LEU A 205 -2.95 -0.85 -15.47
C LEU A 205 -1.74 -0.39 -14.65
N PHE A 206 -1.44 0.89 -14.70
CA PHE A 206 -0.37 1.54 -13.93
C PHE A 206 -0.93 2.53 -12.91
N ASP A 207 -0.30 2.68 -11.75
CA ASP A 207 -0.41 3.95 -11.04
C ASP A 207 0.14 5.09 -11.92
N VAL A 208 -0.34 6.31 -11.69
CA VAL A 208 0.00 7.44 -12.59
C VAL A 208 1.49 7.74 -12.59
N LEU A 209 2.20 7.55 -11.46
CA LEU A 209 3.65 7.78 -11.38
C LEU A 209 4.42 6.95 -12.41
N ASN A 210 4.09 5.66 -12.52
CA ASN A 210 4.78 4.73 -13.42
C ASN A 210 4.23 4.77 -14.86
N GLY A 211 2.94 5.07 -15.03
CA GLY A 211 2.29 5.07 -16.35
C GLY A 211 2.42 6.37 -17.13
N ALA A 212 2.42 7.53 -16.47
CA ALA A 212 2.47 8.81 -17.15
C ALA A 212 3.71 9.03 -18.02
N PRO A 213 4.92 8.59 -17.64
CA PRO A 213 6.09 8.67 -18.51
C PRO A 213 5.94 7.90 -19.82
N LEU A 214 5.28 6.74 -19.82
CA LEU A 214 5.02 5.97 -21.04
C LEU A 214 4.14 6.74 -22.03
N VAL A 215 3.09 7.39 -21.50
CA VAL A 215 2.16 8.19 -22.29
C VAL A 215 2.85 9.46 -22.83
N ARG A 216 3.54 10.20 -21.97
CA ARG A 216 4.25 11.45 -22.35
C ARG A 216 5.34 11.22 -23.39
N ASN A 217 6.02 10.08 -23.35
CA ASN A 217 7.09 9.72 -24.29
C ASN A 217 6.56 8.96 -25.53
N GLY A 218 5.24 8.81 -25.68
CA GLY A 218 4.61 8.21 -26.85
C GLY A 218 4.82 6.70 -26.97
N TYR A 219 5.15 6.01 -25.88
CA TYR A 219 5.25 4.54 -25.85
C TYR A 219 3.89 3.85 -25.71
N GLY A 220 2.88 4.58 -25.23
CA GLY A 220 1.52 4.10 -25.10
C GLY A 220 0.51 5.25 -25.03
N ARG A 221 -0.78 4.89 -24.96
CA ARG A 221 -1.89 5.84 -24.78
C ARG A 221 -2.68 5.46 -23.52
N ALA A 222 -3.09 6.45 -22.73
CA ALA A 222 -4.02 6.27 -21.64
C ALA A 222 -5.46 6.34 -22.19
N LEU A 223 -6.22 5.27 -22.06
CA LEU A 223 -7.59 5.20 -22.58
C LEU A 223 -8.66 5.38 -21.50
N ALA A 224 -8.36 5.01 -20.26
CA ALA A 224 -9.25 5.23 -19.12
C ALA A 224 -8.48 5.24 -17.81
N GLN A 225 -9.15 5.64 -16.73
CA GLN A 225 -8.64 5.62 -15.37
C GLN A 225 -9.48 4.69 -14.49
N VAL A 226 -8.84 4.03 -13.54
CA VAL A 226 -9.46 3.24 -12.48
C VAL A 226 -9.28 3.99 -11.17
N GLY A 227 -10.38 4.40 -10.54
CA GLY A 227 -10.35 5.18 -9.31
C GLY A 227 -11.66 5.90 -9.05
N GLU A 228 -11.74 6.58 -7.90
CA GLU A 228 -12.93 7.36 -7.48
C GLU A 228 -13.03 8.72 -8.19
N ARG A 229 -11.91 9.22 -8.72
CA ARG A 229 -11.82 10.53 -9.41
C ARG A 229 -10.69 10.52 -10.44
N ARG A 230 -10.79 11.45 -11.40
CA ARG A 230 -9.77 11.58 -12.44
C ARG A 230 -8.49 12.20 -11.90
N SER A 231 -7.35 11.75 -12.42
CA SER A 231 -6.05 12.38 -12.19
C SER A 231 -6.00 13.77 -12.81
N PRO A 232 -5.47 14.78 -12.11
CA PRO A 232 -5.22 16.10 -12.68
C PRO A 232 -4.31 16.09 -13.91
N ASN A 233 -3.41 15.12 -14.04
CA ASN A 233 -2.53 14.97 -15.19
C ASN A 233 -3.20 14.33 -16.42
N PHE A 234 -4.40 13.78 -16.26
CA PHE A 234 -5.19 13.14 -17.31
C PHE A 234 -6.67 13.55 -17.22
N PRO A 235 -6.98 14.87 -17.22
CA PRO A 235 -8.34 15.34 -16.96
C PRO A 235 -9.35 14.89 -18.04
N ASP A 236 -8.87 14.71 -19.28
CA ASP A 236 -9.69 14.32 -20.42
C ASP A 236 -9.85 12.79 -20.57
N VAL A 237 -9.07 12.00 -19.81
CA VAL A 237 -9.17 10.55 -19.83
C VAL A 237 -10.29 10.13 -18.87
N PRO A 238 -11.35 9.43 -19.34
CA PRO A 238 -12.51 9.12 -18.52
C PRO A 238 -12.21 8.06 -17.45
N LEU A 239 -13.03 8.00 -16.40
CA LEU A 239 -13.04 6.85 -15.50
C LEU A 239 -13.69 5.65 -16.21
N VAL A 240 -13.17 4.46 -15.94
CA VAL A 240 -13.78 3.20 -16.39
C VAL A 240 -15.21 3.07 -15.86
N SER A 241 -15.43 3.51 -14.62
CA SER A 241 -16.73 3.49 -13.95
C SER A 241 -17.77 4.42 -14.56
N GLU A 242 -17.34 5.48 -15.24
CA GLU A 242 -18.22 6.39 -15.98
C GLU A 242 -18.62 5.82 -17.36
N THR A 243 -17.99 4.74 -17.80
CA THR A 243 -18.09 4.29 -19.20
C THR A 243 -18.48 2.82 -19.34
N VAL A 244 -17.54 1.89 -19.18
CA VAL A 244 -17.72 0.49 -19.60
C VAL A 244 -17.77 -0.53 -18.44
N ALA A 245 -17.31 -0.15 -17.25
CA ALA A 245 -17.23 -1.05 -16.11
C ALA A 245 -17.44 -0.32 -14.76
N PRO A 246 -18.72 -0.05 -14.37
CA PRO A 246 -19.07 0.74 -13.18
C PRO A 246 -18.51 0.20 -11.85
N ALA A 247 -18.33 -1.11 -11.71
CA ALA A 247 -17.79 -1.69 -10.45
C ALA A 247 -16.27 -1.55 -10.32
N VAL A 248 -15.55 -1.14 -11.37
CA VAL A 248 -14.09 -0.96 -11.36
C VAL A 248 -13.75 0.49 -10.99
N ASN A 249 -13.85 0.84 -9.71
CA ASN A 249 -13.79 2.23 -9.24
C ASN A 249 -12.90 2.48 -8.01
N SER A 250 -12.03 1.53 -7.63
CA SER A 250 -11.18 1.67 -6.45
C SER A 250 -9.88 2.40 -6.74
N ASP A 251 -9.47 3.29 -5.83
CA ASP A 251 -8.16 3.94 -5.88
C ASP A 251 -7.03 2.97 -5.49
N PHE A 252 -5.87 3.14 -6.11
CA PHE A 252 -4.62 2.62 -5.60
C PHE A 252 -4.14 3.49 -4.44
N TRP A 253 -3.58 2.89 -3.38
CA TRP A 253 -3.03 3.65 -2.26
C TRP A 253 -1.78 3.01 -1.66
N LEU A 254 -0.99 3.84 -0.92
CA LEU A 254 0.17 3.45 -0.14
C LEU A 254 -0.02 3.85 1.33
N GLY A 255 0.49 3.03 2.23
CA GLY A 255 0.43 3.29 3.66
C GLY A 255 1.58 2.67 4.45
N LEU A 256 1.77 3.20 5.66
CA LEU A 256 2.71 2.69 6.65
C LEU A 256 1.96 1.88 7.69
N PHE A 257 2.54 0.73 8.06
CA PHE A 257 1.98 -0.22 9.00
C PHE A 257 3.04 -0.69 10.00
N ALA A 258 2.59 -1.14 11.17
CA ALA A 258 3.42 -1.85 12.14
C ALA A 258 2.85 -3.24 12.42
N PRO A 259 3.63 -4.18 13.00
CA PRO A 259 3.11 -5.45 13.51
C PRO A 259 2.03 -5.21 14.57
N ILE A 260 1.05 -6.12 14.65
CA ILE A 260 0.04 -6.07 15.73
C ILE A 260 0.73 -6.15 17.10
N GLY A 261 0.23 -5.41 18.09
CA GLY A 261 0.82 -5.32 19.43
C GLY A 261 1.87 -4.21 19.59
N THR A 262 2.16 -3.43 18.52
CA THR A 262 2.98 -2.23 18.66
C THR A 262 2.31 -1.22 19.58
N ASP A 263 3.07 -0.65 20.52
CA ASP A 263 2.58 0.34 21.49
C ASP A 263 1.90 1.51 20.78
N GLN A 264 0.70 1.89 21.28
CA GLN A 264 -0.11 2.96 20.69
C GLN A 264 0.64 4.31 20.69
N ALA A 265 1.47 4.59 21.69
CA ALA A 265 2.27 5.81 21.72
C ALA A 265 3.30 5.89 20.58
N ILE A 266 3.85 4.74 20.16
CA ILE A 266 4.73 4.64 18.98
C ILE A 266 3.93 4.88 17.70
N VAL A 267 2.75 4.27 17.59
CA VAL A 267 1.84 4.42 16.45
C VAL A 267 1.42 5.89 16.29
N ASP A 268 0.99 6.53 17.39
CA ASP A 268 0.56 7.94 17.40
C ASP A 268 1.70 8.87 17.01
N ARG A 269 2.91 8.62 17.53
CA ARG A 269 4.09 9.41 17.17
C ARG A 269 4.42 9.27 15.69
N LEU A 270 4.47 8.05 15.16
CA LEU A 270 4.73 7.81 13.74
C LEU A 270 3.65 8.44 12.85
N HIS A 271 2.37 8.33 13.26
CA HIS A 271 1.26 8.97 12.55
C HIS A 271 1.44 10.49 12.47
N ALA A 272 1.73 11.14 13.61
CA ALA A 272 1.93 12.59 13.66
C ALA A 272 3.11 13.04 12.81
N GLU A 273 4.26 12.35 12.91
CA GLU A 273 5.45 12.68 12.14
C GLU A 273 5.25 12.49 10.64
N CYS A 274 4.65 11.37 10.22
CA CYS A 274 4.35 11.10 8.81
C CYS A 274 3.34 12.12 8.27
N THR A 275 2.28 12.45 9.01
CA THR A 275 1.30 13.46 8.62
C THR A 275 1.96 14.83 8.41
N ALA A 276 2.84 15.24 9.32
CA ALA A 276 3.58 16.49 9.19
C ALA A 276 4.53 16.49 7.97
N ILE A 277 5.18 15.35 7.68
CA ILE A 277 6.02 15.18 6.48
C ILE A 277 5.17 15.28 5.21
N MET A 278 4.04 14.58 5.16
CA MET A 278 3.15 14.61 3.99
C MET A 278 2.53 16.00 3.74
N ALA A 279 2.32 16.79 4.80
CA ALA A 279 1.82 18.16 4.70
C ALA A 279 2.90 19.18 4.27
N SER A 280 4.19 18.81 4.21
CA SER A 280 5.26 19.72 3.79
C SER A 280 5.10 20.13 2.32
N GLU A 281 5.56 21.33 1.96
CA GLU A 281 5.44 21.86 0.59
C GLU A 281 6.17 20.96 -0.42
N ASP A 282 7.38 20.51 -0.08
CA ASP A 282 8.18 19.62 -0.93
C ASP A 282 7.44 18.31 -1.23
N ASN A 283 6.84 17.70 -0.21
CA ASN A 283 6.07 16.48 -0.37
C ASN A 283 4.78 16.69 -1.15
N ARG A 284 4.05 17.78 -0.90
CA ARG A 284 2.86 18.13 -1.68
C ARG A 284 3.17 18.27 -3.16
N ARG A 285 4.31 18.89 -3.52
CA ARG A 285 4.76 18.96 -4.93
C ARG A 285 5.02 17.57 -5.50
N ARG A 286 5.79 16.72 -4.81
CA ARG A 286 6.10 15.35 -5.25
C ARG A 286 4.83 14.52 -5.47
N VAL A 287 3.88 14.63 -4.57
CA VAL A 287 2.59 13.92 -4.65
C VAL A 287 1.76 14.44 -5.83
N ALA A 288 1.73 15.75 -6.04
CA ALA A 288 1.05 16.38 -7.18
C ALA A 288 1.69 15.99 -8.52
N ASP A 289 3.05 15.99 -8.58
CA ASP A 289 3.80 15.56 -9.78
C ASP A 289 3.51 14.08 -10.12
N ALA A 290 3.30 13.26 -9.09
CA ALA A 290 2.88 11.87 -9.25
C ALA A 290 1.38 11.73 -9.59
N SER A 291 0.62 12.85 -9.64
CA SER A 291 -0.84 12.87 -9.81
C SER A 291 -1.61 12.07 -8.77
N MET A 292 -1.04 12.00 -7.59
CA MET A 292 -1.61 11.35 -6.43
C MET A 292 -2.14 12.41 -5.45
N LEU A 293 -2.84 11.96 -4.44
CA LEU A 293 -3.31 12.76 -3.32
C LEU A 293 -2.59 12.31 -2.06
N ALA A 294 -2.29 13.26 -1.18
CA ALA A 294 -1.89 12.98 0.19
C ALA A 294 -3.16 13.02 1.06
N PRO A 295 -3.76 11.87 1.42
CA PRO A 295 -4.94 11.87 2.25
C PRO A 295 -4.62 12.40 3.66
N THR A 296 -5.61 13.06 4.27
CA THR A 296 -5.51 13.57 5.65
C THR A 296 -6.34 12.71 6.61
N LEU A 297 -6.32 11.38 6.40
CA LEU A 297 -7.06 10.46 7.25
C LEU A 297 -6.41 10.37 8.64
N SER A 298 -7.25 10.39 9.68
CA SER A 298 -6.80 9.95 11.01
C SER A 298 -6.43 8.47 10.98
N GLN A 299 -5.66 8.00 11.96
CA GLN A 299 -5.32 6.59 12.08
C GLN A 299 -6.57 5.70 12.14
N ALA A 300 -7.60 6.13 12.87
CA ALA A 300 -8.87 5.41 12.97
C ALA A 300 -9.60 5.30 11.62
N GLN A 301 -9.62 6.39 10.84
CA GLN A 301 -10.22 6.38 9.50
C GLN A 301 -9.43 5.49 8.54
N PHE A 302 -8.09 5.48 8.60
CA PHE A 302 -7.30 4.60 7.77
C PHE A 302 -7.50 3.13 8.17
N ARG A 303 -7.62 2.81 9.46
CA ARG A 303 -7.96 1.46 9.93
C ARG A 303 -9.32 1.02 9.38
N ALA A 304 -10.36 1.84 9.51
CA ALA A 304 -11.69 1.53 8.99
C ALA A 304 -11.68 1.30 7.47
N LYS A 305 -10.90 2.09 6.71
CA LYS A 305 -10.73 1.91 5.26
C LYS A 305 -10.09 0.54 4.94
N VAL A 306 -9.03 0.16 5.64
CA VAL A 306 -8.36 -1.14 5.45
C VAL A 306 -9.31 -2.30 5.75
N GLU A 307 -10.10 -2.22 6.83
CA GLU A 307 -11.11 -3.23 7.18
C GLU A 307 -12.20 -3.33 6.12
N GLN A 308 -12.75 -2.20 5.69
CA GLN A 308 -13.79 -2.16 4.65
C GLN A 308 -13.29 -2.71 3.32
N GLU A 309 -12.11 -2.31 2.87
CA GLU A 309 -11.55 -2.78 1.61
C GLU A 309 -11.15 -4.26 1.68
N TRP A 310 -10.68 -4.74 2.84
CA TRP A 310 -10.41 -6.16 3.04
C TRP A 310 -11.66 -7.00 2.77
N GLU A 311 -12.79 -6.65 3.37
CA GLU A 311 -14.06 -7.37 3.16
C GLU A 311 -14.56 -7.22 1.72
N MET A 312 -14.51 -6.02 1.15
CA MET A 312 -14.94 -5.74 -0.22
C MET A 312 -14.16 -6.60 -1.23
N TRP A 313 -12.82 -6.54 -1.19
CA TRP A 313 -11.99 -7.29 -2.14
C TRP A 313 -12.10 -8.79 -1.94
N GLY A 314 -12.19 -9.25 -0.70
CA GLY A 314 -12.42 -10.66 -0.39
C GLY A 314 -13.74 -11.17 -0.99
N LYS A 315 -14.82 -10.38 -0.90
CA LYS A 315 -16.10 -10.70 -1.52
C LYS A 315 -15.99 -10.72 -3.06
N VAL A 316 -15.43 -9.69 -3.66
CA VAL A 316 -15.26 -9.58 -5.12
C VAL A 316 -14.49 -10.79 -5.69
N ILE A 317 -13.36 -11.13 -5.07
CA ILE A 317 -12.50 -12.23 -5.52
C ILE A 317 -13.23 -13.58 -5.44
N ARG A 318 -13.99 -13.82 -4.36
CA ARG A 318 -14.79 -15.05 -4.21
C ARG A 318 -15.94 -15.10 -5.21
N ASP A 319 -16.74 -14.05 -5.30
CA ASP A 319 -17.97 -14.03 -6.11
C ASP A 319 -17.67 -14.15 -7.60
N ARG A 320 -16.51 -13.66 -8.02
CA ARG A 320 -16.08 -13.67 -9.43
C ARG A 320 -15.07 -14.76 -9.77
N ASN A 321 -14.78 -15.67 -8.83
CA ASN A 321 -13.80 -16.76 -8.99
C ASN A 321 -12.45 -16.30 -9.54
N ILE A 322 -11.98 -15.11 -9.13
CA ILE A 322 -10.68 -14.62 -9.57
C ILE A 322 -9.59 -15.47 -8.91
N ALA A 323 -8.79 -16.15 -9.72
CA ALA A 323 -7.69 -17.03 -9.28
C ALA A 323 -6.32 -16.38 -9.48
N ALA A 324 -5.31 -16.83 -8.69
CA ALA A 324 -3.92 -16.45 -8.83
C ALA A 324 -3.20 -17.35 -9.82
#